data_dd27fe835726142e8510c77052929eae
#
_entry.id   dd27fe835726142e8510c77052929eae
#
_cell.length_a   1.000
_cell.length_b   1.000
_cell.length_c   1.000
_cell.angle_alpha   90.00
_cell.angle_beta   90.00
_cell.angle_gamma   90.00
#
_symmetry.space_group_name_H-M   'P 1'
#
loop_
_entity.id
_entity.type
_entity.pdbx_description
1 polymer ?
#
loop_
_entity_poly.entity_id
_entity_poly.type
_entity_poly.pdbx_seq_one_letter_code
_entity_poly.pdbx_strand_id
1 'polypeptide(L)'
;MASKKNMKHYPVLRECMLTQPLPAGNRVLADVPKLLSQINHRLYRQSRVYEVNISIDADLPDDTSLDVYALADTWMVQKALQMAKDAFDASNSEELEMLNGRVARWNDFRVAPGVSGLGSYQATTFLKGTLAATPYTVGEFNFSTVVDQTGSLRTFHWGNPTSAQYSIIEEYDASGNTNFDPTYPATGPYNGLLPGLEAGAAYALQQEGNKPPYDEQDIGQAIWVKVGTLHLGPGRQRISTGFFKAPCGMVIVDGAGVLGSNGNLSMEVKAGDYKGVKAPSMLE
;
A
#
# COMPACT_ATOMS: atom_id res chain seq x y z
N MET A 1 -31.39 -4.53 26.48
CA MET A 1 -30.84 -3.24 26.02
C MET A 1 -29.37 -3.19 26.40
N ALA A 2 -28.46 -3.36 25.44
CA ALA A 2 -27.03 -3.29 25.72
C ALA A 2 -26.63 -1.83 25.93
N SER A 3 -26.07 -1.53 27.09
CA SER A 3 -25.52 -0.22 27.43
C SER A 3 -24.48 0.18 26.42
N LYS A 4 -24.70 1.25 25.66
CA LYS A 4 -23.66 1.90 24.88
C LYS A 4 -22.57 2.35 25.83
N LYS A 5 -21.45 1.59 25.92
CA LYS A 5 -20.23 2.06 26.59
C LYS A 5 -19.85 3.37 25.91
N ASN A 6 -19.91 4.46 26.64
CA ASN A 6 -19.34 5.74 26.23
C ASN A 6 -17.83 5.51 25.96
N MET A 7 -17.48 5.26 24.73
CA MET A 7 -16.06 5.22 24.35
C MET A 7 -15.50 6.62 24.53
N LYS A 8 -14.54 6.78 25.43
CA LYS A 8 -13.83 8.03 25.57
C LYS A 8 -13.14 8.34 24.23
N HIS A 9 -13.64 9.33 23.51
CA HIS A 9 -12.99 9.86 22.33
C HIS A 9 -11.75 10.64 22.79
N TYR A 10 -10.57 10.06 22.56
CA TYR A 10 -9.32 10.80 22.73
C TYR A 10 -9.12 11.69 21.50
N PRO A 11 -8.69 12.94 21.67
CA PRO A 11 -8.36 13.80 20.55
C PRO A 11 -7.20 13.17 19.73
N VAL A 12 -7.29 13.27 18.42
CA VAL A 12 -6.33 12.72 17.46
C VAL A 12 -5.96 13.80 16.47
N LEU A 13 -4.67 14.01 16.27
CA LEU A 13 -4.17 14.89 15.24
C LEU A 13 -4.21 14.14 13.90
N ARG A 14 -4.92 14.70 12.92
CA ARG A 14 -5.20 14.07 11.62
C ARG A 14 -4.63 14.83 10.44
N GLU A 15 -4.24 16.06 10.64
CA GLU A 15 -3.67 16.94 9.62
C GLU A 15 -2.30 17.42 10.08
N CYS A 16 -1.31 17.32 9.19
CA CYS A 16 0.02 17.84 9.46
C CYS A 16 0.82 18.06 8.18
N MET A 17 1.78 18.96 8.26
CA MET A 17 2.72 19.23 7.17
C MET A 17 3.79 18.16 7.09
N LEU A 18 4.13 17.74 5.87
CA LEU A 18 5.19 16.78 5.58
C LEU A 18 6.55 17.47 5.49
N THR A 19 7.61 16.75 5.88
CA THR A 19 8.98 17.30 5.93
C THR A 19 9.62 17.55 4.59
N GLN A 20 9.18 16.83 3.57
CA GLN A 20 9.76 16.99 2.25
C GLN A 20 9.08 18.18 1.57
N PRO A 21 9.80 19.26 1.29
CA PRO A 21 9.39 20.19 0.26
C PRO A 21 9.28 19.40 -1.04
N LEU A 22 8.47 19.87 -1.96
CA LEU A 22 8.29 19.23 -3.26
C LEU A 22 9.64 18.87 -3.86
N PRO A 23 9.95 17.59 -4.03
CA PRO A 23 11.25 17.22 -4.53
C PRO A 23 11.33 17.53 -6.02
N ALA A 24 12.29 18.34 -6.40
CA ALA A 24 12.67 18.46 -7.80
C ALA A 24 13.06 17.08 -8.35
N GLY A 25 12.24 16.50 -9.20
CA GLY A 25 12.53 15.23 -9.88
C GLY A 25 12.46 13.95 -9.03
N ASN A 26 11.97 14.00 -7.79
CA ASN A 26 11.85 12.83 -6.92
C ASN A 26 10.40 12.54 -6.54
N ARG A 27 10.14 11.32 -6.11
CA ARG A 27 8.86 10.86 -5.56
C ARG A 27 8.88 10.87 -4.04
N VAL A 28 7.76 11.23 -3.44
CA VAL A 28 7.58 11.22 -1.98
C VAL A 28 6.60 10.12 -1.62
N LEU A 29 7.02 9.24 -0.72
CA LEU A 29 6.13 8.26 -0.09
C LEU A 29 5.58 8.81 1.22
N ALA A 30 4.27 8.94 1.31
CA ALA A 30 3.55 9.16 2.55
C ALA A 30 2.99 7.82 3.06
N ASP A 31 3.60 7.31 4.12
CA ASP A 31 3.16 6.11 4.85
C ASP A 31 2.23 6.55 5.98
N VAL A 32 0.94 6.60 5.70
CA VAL A 32 -0.09 7.15 6.59
C VAL A 32 -0.12 6.49 7.97
N PRO A 33 -0.14 5.14 8.10
CA PRO A 33 -0.13 4.51 9.42
C PRO A 33 1.12 4.83 10.23
N LYS A 34 2.29 4.89 9.59
CA LYS A 34 3.52 5.31 10.26
C LYS A 34 3.44 6.75 10.74
N LEU A 35 3.03 7.68 9.86
CA LEU A 35 2.90 9.11 10.16
C LEU A 35 1.91 9.36 11.31
N LEU A 36 0.73 8.73 11.27
CA LEU A 36 -0.26 8.84 12.34
C LEU A 36 0.24 8.24 13.66
N SER A 37 0.98 7.13 13.58
CA SER A 37 1.53 6.47 14.78
C SER A 37 2.56 7.36 15.47
N GLN A 38 3.41 8.03 14.69
CA GLN A 38 4.42 8.95 15.22
C GLN A 38 3.81 10.16 15.93
N ILE A 39 2.86 10.83 15.24
CA ILE A 39 2.30 12.10 15.76
C ILE A 39 1.35 11.89 16.95
N ASN A 40 0.62 10.75 16.95
CA ASN A 40 -0.36 10.45 18.00
C ASN A 40 0.18 9.50 19.09
N HIS A 41 1.44 9.09 19.01
CA HIS A 41 2.07 8.13 19.93
C HIS A 41 1.22 6.85 20.14
N ARG A 42 0.63 6.34 19.05
CA ARG A 42 -0.34 5.25 19.07
C ARG A 42 -0.22 4.43 17.79
N LEU A 43 -0.10 3.11 17.91
CA LEU A 43 0.04 2.24 16.73
C LEU A 43 -1.20 2.30 15.82
N TYR A 44 -1.03 2.75 14.60
CA TYR A 44 -1.96 2.60 13.50
C TYR A 44 -1.44 1.53 12.55
N ARG A 45 -2.30 0.56 12.21
CA ARG A 45 -1.90 -0.62 11.43
C ARG A 45 -1.96 -0.36 9.93
N GLN A 46 -1.03 -0.97 9.19
CA GLN A 46 -0.98 -0.88 7.74
C GLN A 46 -2.14 -1.65 7.05
N SER A 47 -2.63 -2.71 7.66
CA SER A 47 -3.71 -3.56 7.12
C SER A 47 -5.09 -2.89 7.08
N ARG A 48 -5.16 -1.61 6.67
CA ARG A 48 -6.37 -0.81 6.63
C ARG A 48 -6.43 0.10 5.42
N VAL A 49 -7.65 0.44 4.99
CA VAL A 49 -7.89 1.43 3.93
C VAL A 49 -8.13 2.79 4.57
N TYR A 50 -7.17 3.70 4.45
CA TYR A 50 -7.29 5.06 4.99
C TYR A 50 -7.96 5.99 3.98
N GLU A 51 -8.85 6.89 4.44
CA GLU A 51 -9.33 8.00 3.62
C GLU A 51 -8.45 9.22 3.85
N VAL A 52 -7.69 9.59 2.81
CA VAL A 52 -6.61 10.58 2.87
C VAL A 52 -6.88 11.71 1.88
N ASN A 53 -6.49 12.90 2.27
CA ASN A 53 -6.43 14.09 1.41
C ASN A 53 -5.00 14.62 1.40
N ILE A 54 -4.43 14.80 0.22
CA ILE A 54 -3.13 15.43 0.03
C ILE A 54 -3.37 16.85 -0.47
N SER A 55 -2.79 17.82 0.18
CA SER A 55 -2.83 19.21 -0.26
C SER A 55 -1.43 19.79 -0.39
N ILE A 56 -1.30 20.70 -1.32
CA ILE A 56 -0.08 21.43 -1.59
C ILE A 56 -0.35 22.92 -1.45
N ASP A 57 0.58 23.63 -0.80
CA ASP A 57 0.65 25.09 -0.79
C ASP A 57 2.00 25.47 -1.39
N ALA A 58 2.00 25.99 -2.60
CA ALA A 58 3.20 26.32 -3.35
C ALA A 58 3.10 27.65 -4.05
N ASP A 59 4.25 28.28 -4.24
CA ASP A 59 4.44 29.48 -5.07
C ASP A 59 5.42 29.11 -6.18
N LEU A 60 4.89 28.84 -7.37
CA LEU A 60 5.65 28.34 -8.50
C LEU A 60 5.70 29.37 -9.63
N PRO A 61 6.83 29.50 -10.33
CA PRO A 61 6.97 30.44 -11.42
C PRO A 61 6.20 30.05 -12.68
N ASP A 62 6.04 28.74 -12.90
CA ASP A 62 5.46 28.16 -14.11
C ASP A 62 4.37 27.14 -13.77
N ASP A 63 3.58 26.78 -14.76
CA ASP A 63 2.61 25.71 -14.67
C ASP A 63 3.29 24.38 -14.37
N THR A 64 2.86 23.74 -13.31
CA THR A 64 3.45 22.50 -12.81
C THR A 64 2.34 21.51 -12.45
N SER A 65 2.60 20.24 -12.63
CA SER A 65 1.69 19.18 -12.20
C SER A 65 2.36 18.17 -11.30
N LEU A 66 1.60 17.69 -10.30
CA LEU A 66 1.97 16.64 -9.39
C LEU A 66 0.97 15.52 -9.51
N ASP A 67 1.46 14.32 -9.72
CA ASP A 67 0.64 13.13 -9.78
C ASP A 67 0.60 12.43 -8.44
N VAL A 68 -0.62 12.06 -8.01
CA VAL A 68 -0.83 11.34 -6.76
C VAL A 68 -1.28 9.93 -7.05
N TYR A 69 -0.58 8.95 -6.48
CA TYR A 69 -0.84 7.53 -6.64
C TYR A 69 -1.17 6.88 -5.31
N ALA A 70 -2.08 5.91 -5.32
CA ALA A 70 -2.41 5.04 -4.21
C ALA A 70 -2.53 3.59 -4.70
N LEU A 71 -2.47 2.63 -3.79
CA LEU A 71 -2.79 1.24 -4.12
C LEU A 71 -4.25 1.11 -4.53
N ALA A 72 -4.54 0.23 -5.48
CA ALA A 72 -5.90 -0.09 -5.90
C ALA A 72 -6.70 -0.73 -4.75
N ASP A 73 -7.92 -0.22 -4.50
CA ASP A 73 -8.84 -0.81 -3.52
C ASP A 73 -9.62 -1.96 -4.19
N THR A 74 -8.93 -3.08 -4.44
CA THR A 74 -9.48 -4.26 -5.09
C THR A 74 -9.46 -5.47 -4.17
N TRP A 75 -10.36 -6.43 -4.45
CA TRP A 75 -10.39 -7.70 -3.70
C TRP A 75 -9.06 -8.45 -3.78
N MET A 76 -8.37 -8.39 -4.92
CA MET A 76 -7.07 -9.03 -5.13
C MET A 76 -6.01 -8.48 -4.20
N VAL A 77 -5.89 -7.14 -4.09
CA VAL A 77 -4.95 -6.47 -3.20
C VAL A 77 -5.22 -6.84 -1.74
N GLN A 78 -6.50 -6.92 -1.35
CA GLN A 78 -6.89 -7.32 0.01
C GLN A 78 -6.54 -8.79 0.29
N LYS A 79 -6.81 -9.70 -0.65
CA LYS A 79 -6.50 -11.13 -0.51
C LYS A 79 -5.00 -11.40 -0.52
N ALA A 80 -4.24 -10.74 -1.37
CA ALA A 80 -2.78 -10.83 -1.38
C ALA A 80 -2.19 -10.38 -0.05
N LEU A 81 -2.68 -9.27 0.53
CA LEU A 81 -2.25 -8.81 1.84
C LEU A 81 -2.59 -9.82 2.94
N GLN A 82 -3.79 -10.40 2.90
CA GLN A 82 -4.20 -11.41 3.88
C GLN A 82 -3.31 -12.64 3.81
N MET A 83 -3.09 -13.20 2.62
CA MET A 83 -2.23 -14.37 2.43
C MET A 83 -0.79 -14.12 2.89
N ALA A 84 -0.23 -12.97 2.54
CA ALA A 84 1.12 -12.59 2.97
C ALA A 84 1.21 -12.44 4.49
N LYS A 85 0.17 -11.88 5.12
CA LYS A 85 0.10 -11.78 6.58
C LYS A 85 0.00 -13.14 7.24
N ASP A 86 -0.81 -14.04 6.72
CA ASP A 86 -0.96 -15.40 7.25
C ASP A 86 0.35 -16.18 7.15
N ALA A 87 1.07 -16.04 6.04
CA ALA A 87 2.40 -16.62 5.87
C ALA A 87 3.43 -16.03 6.86
N PHE A 88 3.40 -14.71 7.06
CA PHE A 88 4.24 -14.04 8.07
C PHE A 88 3.93 -14.52 9.48
N ASP A 89 2.66 -14.58 9.87
CA ASP A 89 2.23 -15.01 11.19
C ASP A 89 2.62 -16.50 11.43
N ALA A 90 2.46 -17.35 10.42
CA ALA A 90 2.87 -18.75 10.48
C ALA A 90 4.38 -18.91 10.67
N SER A 91 5.20 -18.15 9.92
CA SER A 91 6.66 -18.21 10.03
C SER A 91 7.20 -17.70 11.37
N ASN A 92 6.49 -16.74 11.98
CA ASN A 92 6.90 -16.16 13.26
C ASN A 92 6.26 -16.82 14.49
N SER A 93 5.40 -17.83 14.29
CA SER A 93 4.67 -18.46 15.40
C SER A 93 5.61 -19.06 16.46
N GLU A 94 6.69 -19.72 16.05
CA GLU A 94 7.67 -20.31 16.94
C GLU A 94 8.44 -19.24 17.73
N GLU A 95 8.82 -18.13 17.08
CA GLU A 95 9.49 -17.02 17.78
C GLU A 95 8.57 -16.37 18.81
N LEU A 96 7.29 -16.21 18.48
CA LEU A 96 6.29 -15.66 19.41
C LEU A 96 6.06 -16.56 20.62
N GLU A 97 6.08 -17.87 20.44
CA GLU A 97 6.02 -18.83 21.55
C GLU A 97 7.26 -18.74 22.45
N MET A 98 8.46 -18.68 21.88
CA MET A 98 9.71 -18.51 22.62
C MET A 98 9.75 -17.22 23.44
N LEU A 99 9.13 -16.15 22.94
CA LEU A 99 9.02 -14.86 23.63
C LEU A 99 7.86 -14.80 24.64
N ASN A 100 7.13 -15.90 24.87
CA ASN A 100 5.92 -15.94 25.71
C ASN A 100 4.89 -14.85 25.32
N GLY A 101 4.69 -14.62 24.05
CA GLY A 101 3.78 -13.60 23.52
C GLY A 101 4.24 -12.15 23.73
N ARG A 102 5.46 -11.92 24.18
CA ARG A 102 6.01 -10.56 24.32
C ARG A 102 6.49 -10.05 22.97
N VAL A 103 5.65 -9.34 22.28
CA VAL A 103 6.00 -8.64 21.04
C VAL A 103 6.36 -7.19 21.30
N ALA A 104 7.16 -6.61 20.39
CA ALA A 104 7.48 -5.20 20.43
C ALA A 104 6.20 -4.36 20.39
N ARG A 105 6.16 -3.24 21.14
CA ARG A 105 4.99 -2.35 21.23
C ARG A 105 4.48 -1.86 19.88
N TRP A 106 5.39 -1.72 18.92
CA TRP A 106 5.11 -1.20 17.56
C TRP A 106 5.13 -2.31 16.50
N ASN A 107 5.01 -3.58 16.92
CA ASN A 107 4.95 -4.69 16.00
C ASN A 107 3.68 -4.61 15.16
N ASP A 108 3.85 -4.56 13.84
CA ASP A 108 2.79 -4.59 12.84
C ASP A 108 3.31 -5.30 11.59
N PHE A 109 2.44 -6.06 10.91
CA PHE A 109 2.77 -6.57 9.60
C PHE A 109 2.79 -5.42 8.60
N ARG A 110 3.93 -5.23 7.94
CA ARG A 110 4.17 -4.08 7.07
C ARG A 110 4.81 -4.51 5.77
N VAL A 111 4.20 -4.11 4.68
CA VAL A 111 4.62 -4.40 3.31
C VAL A 111 5.30 -3.17 2.73
N ALA A 112 6.46 -3.34 2.10
CA ALA A 112 7.16 -2.26 1.43
C ALA A 112 6.43 -1.84 0.15
N PRO A 113 6.51 -0.58 -0.27
CA PRO A 113 5.75 -0.09 -1.43
C PRO A 113 6.15 -0.75 -2.77
N GLY A 114 7.33 -1.29 -2.88
CA GLY A 114 7.85 -1.92 -4.10
C GLY A 114 7.73 -0.99 -5.31
N VAL A 115 8.85 -0.55 -5.87
CA VAL A 115 8.83 0.59 -6.80
C VAL A 115 9.19 0.18 -8.22
N SER A 116 8.79 -0.97 -8.65
CA SER A 116 8.90 -1.32 -10.05
C SER A 116 8.04 -0.34 -10.88
N GLY A 117 8.67 0.41 -11.73
CA GLY A 117 8.02 1.42 -12.59
C GLY A 117 7.86 2.82 -12.00
N LEU A 118 7.80 2.98 -10.67
CA LEU A 118 7.69 4.30 -10.05
C LEU A 118 9.04 4.93 -9.65
N GLY A 119 10.18 4.25 -9.88
CA GLY A 119 11.52 4.72 -9.52
C GLY A 119 11.78 4.76 -8.01
N SER A 120 12.86 5.40 -7.59
CA SER A 120 13.13 5.60 -6.17
C SER A 120 12.20 6.65 -5.56
N TYR A 121 11.85 6.49 -4.28
CA TYR A 121 11.03 7.44 -3.53
C TYR A 121 11.75 7.85 -2.24
N GLN A 122 11.42 9.04 -1.75
CA GLN A 122 11.88 9.50 -0.44
C GLN A 122 10.74 9.31 0.58
N ALA A 123 11.02 8.58 1.66
CA ALA A 123 10.07 8.48 2.77
C ALA A 123 9.98 9.82 3.49
N THR A 124 8.77 10.28 3.76
CA THR A 124 8.51 11.51 4.49
C THR A 124 8.11 11.27 5.93
N THR A 125 8.20 12.31 6.75
CA THR A 125 7.68 12.34 8.12
C THR A 125 6.91 13.62 8.35
N PHE A 126 6.22 13.77 9.48
CA PHE A 126 5.59 15.02 9.86
C PHE A 126 6.59 16.02 10.44
N LEU A 127 6.29 17.31 10.27
CA LEU A 127 6.98 18.39 10.94
C LEU A 127 6.36 18.65 12.32
N LYS A 128 7.21 18.83 13.34
CA LYS A 128 6.78 19.36 14.63
C LYS A 128 6.46 20.85 14.47
N GLY A 129 5.39 21.28 15.13
CA GLY A 129 4.97 22.68 15.12
C GLY A 129 5.86 23.57 15.98
N THR A 130 7.18 23.56 15.75
CA THR A 130 8.15 24.44 16.40
C THR A 130 8.60 25.51 15.41
N LEU A 131 9.10 26.65 15.92
CA LEU A 131 9.63 27.75 15.09
C LEU A 131 10.76 27.30 14.15
N ALA A 132 11.49 26.25 14.52
CA ALA A 132 12.41 25.56 13.63
C ALA A 132 11.74 24.23 13.22
N ALA A 133 11.20 24.16 12.03
CA ALA A 133 10.50 22.98 11.51
C ALA A 133 11.34 21.69 11.67
N THR A 134 11.17 21.04 12.83
CA THR A 134 11.92 19.84 13.19
C THR A 134 11.09 18.62 12.84
N PRO A 135 11.65 17.62 12.15
CA PRO A 135 10.92 16.40 11.86
C PRO A 135 10.64 15.57 13.12
N TYR A 136 9.54 14.83 13.13
CA TYR A 136 9.33 13.78 14.11
C TYR A 136 10.38 12.68 13.92
N THR A 137 10.81 12.07 15.00
CA THR A 137 11.72 10.92 14.94
C THR A 137 11.06 9.77 14.18
N VAL A 138 11.81 9.14 13.28
CA VAL A 138 11.28 8.10 12.40
C VAL A 138 10.76 6.88 13.17
N GLY A 139 11.36 6.54 14.32
CA GLY A 139 10.96 5.39 15.14
C GLY A 139 11.26 4.04 14.44
N GLU A 140 10.86 2.97 15.10
CA GLU A 140 11.03 1.60 14.60
C GLU A 140 9.79 1.18 13.79
N PHE A 141 9.77 1.53 12.51
CA PHE A 141 8.72 1.10 11.56
C PHE A 141 9.37 0.37 10.39
N ASN A 142 9.93 -0.79 10.67
CA ASN A 142 10.55 -1.62 9.64
C ASN A 142 9.48 -2.38 8.85
N PHE A 143 9.78 -2.66 7.60
CA PHE A 143 8.97 -3.57 6.79
C PHE A 143 9.20 -5.00 7.26
N SER A 144 8.16 -5.83 7.15
CA SER A 144 8.21 -7.22 7.58
C SER A 144 9.10 -8.05 6.66
N THR A 145 9.90 -8.90 7.28
CA THR A 145 10.82 -9.81 6.59
C THR A 145 10.57 -11.23 7.07
N VAL A 146 10.83 -12.19 6.20
CA VAL A 146 10.86 -13.63 6.51
C VAL A 146 12.16 -14.24 6.00
N VAL A 147 12.54 -15.37 6.59
CA VAL A 147 13.67 -16.15 6.11
C VAL A 147 13.14 -17.19 5.12
N ASP A 148 13.71 -17.23 3.93
CA ASP A 148 13.36 -18.23 2.92
C ASP A 148 14.04 -19.59 3.19
N GLN A 149 13.72 -20.60 2.38
CA GLN A 149 14.28 -21.95 2.53
C GLN A 149 15.80 -22.01 2.35
N THR A 150 16.41 -20.95 1.76
CA THR A 150 17.87 -20.84 1.60
C THR A 150 18.54 -20.15 2.76
N GLY A 151 17.77 -19.69 3.76
CA GLY A 151 18.27 -18.91 4.90
C GLY A 151 18.44 -17.43 4.61
N SER A 152 17.96 -16.94 3.47
CA SER A 152 18.05 -15.53 3.08
C SER A 152 16.85 -14.73 3.58
N LEU A 153 17.11 -13.52 4.10
CA LEU A 153 16.04 -12.60 4.50
C LEU A 153 15.38 -11.99 3.25
N ARG A 154 14.06 -12.08 3.20
CA ARG A 154 13.25 -11.46 2.15
C ARG A 154 12.20 -10.53 2.74
N THR A 155 12.03 -9.37 2.11
CA THR A 155 11.05 -8.36 2.51
C THR A 155 9.78 -8.51 1.69
N PHE A 156 8.62 -8.41 2.32
CA PHE A 156 7.33 -8.32 1.61
C PHE A 156 7.18 -6.95 0.95
N HIS A 157 6.81 -6.93 -0.33
CA HIS A 157 6.59 -5.69 -1.06
C HIS A 157 5.49 -5.79 -2.13
N TRP A 158 5.01 -4.64 -2.60
CA TRP A 158 3.95 -4.51 -3.58
C TRP A 158 4.42 -4.51 -5.05
N GLY A 159 5.71 -4.45 -5.30
CA GLY A 159 6.26 -4.39 -6.66
C GLY A 159 6.64 -5.76 -7.21
N ASN A 160 7.31 -5.76 -8.36
CA ASN A 160 7.79 -6.98 -9.00
C ASN A 160 8.85 -7.68 -8.15
N PRO A 161 8.94 -9.02 -8.19
CA PRO A 161 9.87 -9.77 -7.36
C PRO A 161 11.32 -9.43 -7.69
N THR A 162 12.13 -9.49 -6.66
CA THR A 162 13.59 -9.48 -6.78
C THR A 162 14.16 -10.59 -5.91
N SER A 163 15.43 -10.92 -6.08
CA SER A 163 16.09 -11.96 -5.28
C SER A 163 16.06 -11.71 -3.76
N ALA A 164 15.82 -10.48 -3.32
CA ALA A 164 15.76 -10.08 -1.90
C ALA A 164 14.34 -9.78 -1.40
N GLN A 165 13.32 -9.97 -2.23
CA GLN A 165 11.96 -9.52 -1.93
C GLN A 165 10.92 -10.49 -2.45
N TYR A 166 9.82 -10.62 -1.69
CA TYR A 166 8.61 -11.31 -2.12
C TYR A 166 7.58 -10.29 -2.62
N SER A 167 7.17 -10.41 -3.87
CA SER A 167 6.02 -9.69 -4.38
C SER A 167 4.74 -10.37 -3.88
N ILE A 168 4.01 -9.72 -2.99
CA ILE A 168 2.81 -10.33 -2.41
C ILE A 168 1.69 -10.52 -3.44
N ILE A 169 1.70 -9.75 -4.53
CA ILE A 169 0.75 -9.90 -5.63
C ILE A 169 1.10 -11.11 -6.48
N GLU A 170 2.37 -11.28 -6.85
CA GLU A 170 2.79 -12.42 -7.65
C GLU A 170 2.69 -13.74 -6.88
N GLU A 171 3.04 -13.73 -5.58
CA GLU A 171 2.85 -14.90 -4.72
C GLU A 171 1.36 -15.27 -4.60
N TYR A 172 0.47 -14.28 -4.54
CA TYR A 172 -0.96 -14.53 -4.55
C TYR A 172 -1.43 -15.11 -5.88
N ASP A 173 -0.96 -14.57 -6.99
CA ASP A 173 -1.27 -15.06 -8.34
C ASP A 173 -0.76 -16.48 -8.55
N ALA A 174 0.49 -16.74 -8.13
CA ALA A 174 1.10 -18.08 -8.19
C ALA A 174 0.44 -19.10 -7.25
N SER A 175 -0.28 -18.67 -6.20
CA SER A 175 -0.81 -19.56 -5.16
C SER A 175 -1.99 -20.44 -5.58
N GLY A 176 -2.47 -20.33 -6.81
CA GLY A 176 -3.37 -21.31 -7.36
C GLY A 176 -4.66 -20.81 -7.99
N ASN A 177 -4.92 -19.53 -8.04
CA ASN A 177 -6.07 -19.04 -8.83
C ASN A 177 -5.84 -19.21 -10.33
N THR A 178 -4.58 -19.36 -10.73
CA THR A 178 -4.15 -19.68 -12.08
C THR A 178 -3.68 -21.14 -12.24
N ASN A 179 -3.52 -21.90 -11.16
CA ASN A 179 -3.21 -23.32 -11.23
C ASN A 179 -4.42 -24.09 -11.74
N PHE A 180 -4.49 -24.17 -13.02
CA PHE A 180 -5.34 -25.09 -13.70
C PHE A 180 -4.91 -26.52 -13.36
N ASP A 181 -5.80 -27.30 -12.72
CA ASP A 181 -5.60 -28.74 -12.58
C ASP A 181 -5.63 -29.33 -13.98
N PRO A 182 -4.49 -29.88 -14.50
CA PRO A 182 -4.45 -30.48 -15.82
C PRO A 182 -5.31 -31.74 -15.91
N THR A 183 -5.82 -32.26 -14.81
CA THR A 183 -6.82 -33.33 -14.83
C THR A 183 -8.17 -32.74 -15.24
N TYR A 184 -8.35 -32.70 -16.55
CA TYR A 184 -9.61 -32.38 -17.17
C TYR A 184 -10.73 -33.23 -16.58
N PRO A 185 -11.83 -32.65 -16.03
CA PRO A 185 -12.96 -33.46 -15.63
C PRO A 185 -13.51 -34.13 -16.89
N ALA A 186 -13.29 -35.44 -16.98
CA ALA A 186 -13.79 -36.25 -18.10
C ALA A 186 -15.32 -36.23 -18.22
N THR A 187 -16.01 -35.51 -17.32
CA THR A 187 -17.45 -35.46 -17.16
C THR A 187 -17.91 -34.03 -16.87
N GLY A 188 -17.96 -33.20 -17.87
CA GLY A 188 -18.59 -31.88 -17.78
C GLY A 188 -19.69 -31.73 -18.84
N PRO A 189 -20.63 -30.79 -18.70
CA PRO A 189 -21.70 -30.53 -19.64
C PRO A 189 -21.18 -30.17 -21.06
N TYR A 190 -19.92 -29.78 -21.13
CA TYR A 190 -19.23 -29.44 -22.39
C TYR A 190 -18.28 -30.53 -22.88
N ASN A 191 -18.22 -31.65 -22.17
CA ASN A 191 -17.45 -32.81 -22.63
C ASN A 191 -18.04 -33.33 -23.95
N GLY A 192 -17.25 -33.33 -25.00
CA GLY A 192 -17.70 -33.75 -26.34
C GLY A 192 -18.24 -32.63 -27.24
N LEU A 193 -18.28 -31.35 -26.76
CA LEU A 193 -18.61 -30.21 -27.63
C LEU A 193 -17.48 -29.76 -28.56
N LEU A 194 -16.30 -30.33 -28.42
CA LEU A 194 -15.12 -30.08 -29.27
C LEU A 194 -14.63 -31.35 -29.93
N PRO A 195 -15.49 -32.10 -30.68
CA PRO A 195 -15.06 -33.30 -31.39
C PRO A 195 -14.12 -32.88 -32.52
N GLY A 196 -12.92 -33.40 -32.53
CA GLY A 196 -11.91 -33.11 -33.53
C GLY A 196 -10.84 -32.09 -33.18
N LEU A 197 -10.91 -31.46 -32.02
CA LEU A 197 -9.80 -30.69 -31.49
C LEU A 197 -8.79 -31.66 -30.84
N GLU A 198 -7.51 -31.51 -31.19
CA GLU A 198 -6.45 -32.22 -30.48
C GLU A 198 -6.51 -31.83 -28.99
N ALA A 199 -6.26 -32.80 -28.10
CA ALA A 199 -6.33 -32.57 -26.66
C ALA A 199 -5.50 -31.35 -26.18
N GLY A 200 -4.36 -31.10 -26.84
CA GLY A 200 -3.52 -29.94 -26.59
C GLY A 200 -4.17 -28.61 -26.97
N ALA A 201 -4.96 -28.53 -28.01
CA ALA A 201 -5.64 -27.28 -28.41
C ALA A 201 -6.82 -26.96 -27.48
N ALA A 202 -7.56 -27.97 -27.02
CA ALA A 202 -8.61 -27.80 -26.02
C ALA A 202 -8.04 -27.31 -24.66
N TYR A 203 -6.91 -27.86 -24.27
CA TYR A 203 -6.20 -27.45 -23.05
C TYR A 203 -5.69 -26.02 -23.16
N ALA A 204 -5.10 -25.63 -24.29
CA ALA A 204 -4.65 -24.27 -24.52
C ALA A 204 -5.79 -23.24 -24.45
N LEU A 205 -6.96 -23.55 -25.05
CA LEU A 205 -8.14 -22.68 -24.98
C LEU A 205 -8.67 -22.54 -23.57
N GLN A 206 -8.60 -23.58 -22.75
CA GLN A 206 -9.03 -23.51 -21.36
C GLN A 206 -8.05 -22.69 -20.51
N GLN A 207 -6.76 -22.85 -20.73
CA GLN A 207 -5.76 -22.02 -20.06
C GLN A 207 -5.95 -20.54 -20.38
N GLU A 208 -6.20 -20.21 -21.64
CA GLU A 208 -6.50 -18.83 -22.05
C GLU A 208 -7.75 -18.29 -21.32
N GLY A 209 -8.80 -19.10 -21.18
CA GLY A 209 -10.02 -18.71 -20.48
C GLY A 209 -9.86 -18.55 -18.95
N ASN A 210 -8.83 -19.14 -18.38
CA ASN A 210 -8.52 -19.05 -16.95
C ASN A 210 -7.50 -17.96 -16.59
N LYS A 211 -6.88 -17.34 -17.61
CA LYS A 211 -5.99 -16.21 -17.34
C LYS A 211 -6.78 -15.03 -16.77
N PRO A 212 -6.31 -14.44 -15.68
CA PRO A 212 -6.92 -13.23 -15.17
C PRO A 212 -6.80 -12.10 -16.22
N PRO A 213 -7.74 -11.15 -16.26
CA PRO A 213 -7.76 -10.08 -17.26
C PRO A 213 -6.74 -8.95 -16.95
N TYR A 214 -5.55 -9.32 -16.51
CA TYR A 214 -4.42 -8.41 -16.24
C TYR A 214 -3.11 -9.13 -16.62
N ASP A 215 -2.11 -8.35 -17.01
CA ASP A 215 -0.81 -8.87 -17.38
C ASP A 215 0.00 -9.25 -16.14
N GLU A 216 0.39 -10.51 -16.01
CA GLU A 216 1.20 -11.03 -14.90
C GLU A 216 2.57 -10.32 -14.79
N GLN A 217 3.14 -9.91 -15.93
CA GLN A 217 4.45 -9.25 -15.95
C GLN A 217 4.43 -7.84 -15.38
N ASP A 218 3.28 -7.16 -15.44
CA ASP A 218 3.10 -5.79 -15.00
C ASP A 218 2.21 -5.63 -13.75
N ILE A 219 1.83 -6.72 -13.13
CA ILE A 219 0.94 -6.75 -11.96
C ILE A 219 1.43 -5.80 -10.85
N GLY A 220 2.73 -5.79 -10.55
CA GLY A 220 3.30 -4.92 -9.53
C GLY A 220 3.18 -3.42 -9.87
N GLN A 221 3.00 -3.07 -11.15
CA GLN A 221 2.75 -1.69 -11.59
C GLN A 221 1.25 -1.38 -11.65
N ALA A 222 0.45 -2.34 -12.09
CA ALA A 222 -0.99 -2.18 -12.28
C ALA A 222 -1.77 -1.94 -10.98
N ILE A 223 -1.20 -2.27 -9.83
CA ILE A 223 -1.82 -2.01 -8.52
C ILE A 223 -1.69 -0.57 -8.05
N TRP A 224 -0.79 0.23 -8.63
CA TRP A 224 -0.65 1.65 -8.33
C TRP A 224 -1.54 2.46 -9.26
N VAL A 225 -2.57 3.05 -8.71
CA VAL A 225 -3.57 3.82 -9.47
C VAL A 225 -3.33 5.31 -9.26
N LYS A 226 -3.31 6.06 -10.36
CA LYS A 226 -3.28 7.51 -10.30
C LYS A 226 -4.62 8.02 -9.80
N VAL A 227 -4.63 8.59 -8.60
CA VAL A 227 -5.84 9.11 -7.94
C VAL A 227 -6.22 10.47 -8.48
N GLY A 228 -5.23 11.27 -8.84
CA GLY A 228 -5.44 12.61 -9.39
C GLY A 228 -4.15 13.32 -9.73
N THR A 229 -4.30 14.43 -10.43
CA THR A 229 -3.22 15.36 -10.73
C THR A 229 -3.53 16.70 -10.11
N LEU A 230 -2.59 17.25 -9.37
CA LEU A 230 -2.64 18.60 -8.84
C LEU A 230 -1.97 19.55 -9.83
N HIS A 231 -2.74 20.36 -10.51
CA HIS A 231 -2.22 21.38 -11.45
C HIS A 231 -2.04 22.70 -10.70
N LEU A 232 -0.82 23.19 -10.69
CA LEU A 232 -0.40 24.44 -10.05
C LEU A 232 -0.04 25.42 -11.15
N GLY A 233 -0.75 26.54 -11.23
CA GLY A 233 -0.37 27.65 -12.08
C GLY A 233 0.66 28.56 -11.41
N PRO A 234 1.12 29.61 -12.12
CA PRO A 234 2.05 30.58 -11.57
C PRO A 234 1.44 31.34 -10.37
N GLY A 235 2.29 31.66 -9.40
CA GLY A 235 1.91 32.31 -8.14
C GLY A 235 1.54 31.33 -7.03
N ARG A 236 1.27 31.88 -5.84
CA ARG A 236 0.96 31.08 -4.67
C ARG A 236 -0.44 30.49 -4.76
N GLN A 237 -0.51 29.17 -4.71
CA GLN A 237 -1.76 28.40 -4.76
C GLN A 237 -1.79 27.32 -3.69
N ARG A 238 -3.00 27.06 -3.18
CA ARG A 238 -3.27 25.89 -2.34
C ARG A 238 -4.30 25.02 -3.05
N ILE A 239 -3.90 23.80 -3.38
CA ILE A 239 -4.72 22.81 -4.08
C ILE A 239 -4.71 21.50 -3.29
N SER A 240 -5.82 20.75 -3.38
CA SER A 240 -5.95 19.46 -2.73
C SER A 240 -6.58 18.42 -3.66
N THR A 241 -6.27 17.14 -3.40
CA THR A 241 -6.87 15.99 -4.11
C THR A 241 -8.33 15.76 -3.74
N GLY A 242 -8.80 16.32 -2.60
CA GLY A 242 -9.97 15.79 -1.92
C GLY A 242 -9.68 14.46 -1.24
N PHE A 243 -10.67 13.91 -0.51
CA PHE A 243 -10.51 12.61 0.15
C PHE A 243 -10.61 11.46 -0.84
N PHE A 244 -9.63 10.59 -0.82
CA PHE A 244 -9.59 9.34 -1.57
C PHE A 244 -9.19 8.17 -0.67
N LYS A 245 -9.45 6.96 -1.14
CA LYS A 245 -9.07 5.73 -0.45
C LYS A 245 -7.61 5.39 -0.73
N ALA A 246 -6.86 5.09 0.33
CA ALA A 246 -5.48 4.65 0.28
C ALA A 246 -5.35 3.30 1.03
N PRO A 247 -5.47 2.17 0.34
CA PRO A 247 -5.18 0.86 0.91
C PRO A 247 -3.76 0.80 1.48
N CYS A 248 -3.61 0.13 2.61
CA CYS A 248 -2.36 0.14 3.39
C CYS A 248 -1.89 1.53 3.84
N GLY A 249 -2.65 2.59 3.56
CA GLY A 249 -2.24 3.97 3.81
C GLY A 249 -1.02 4.40 3.02
N MET A 250 -0.74 3.78 1.89
CA MET A 250 0.40 4.14 1.04
C MET A 250 -0.03 5.13 -0.03
N VAL A 251 0.60 6.31 -0.03
CA VAL A 251 0.39 7.35 -1.01
C VAL A 251 1.73 7.80 -1.58
N ILE A 252 1.84 7.82 -2.89
CA ILE A 252 3.02 8.32 -3.60
C ILE A 252 2.64 9.62 -4.30
N VAL A 253 3.41 10.66 -4.06
CA VAL A 253 3.31 11.94 -4.77
C VAL A 253 4.50 12.04 -5.70
N ASP A 254 4.23 12.08 -7.00
CA ASP A 254 5.23 12.21 -8.05
C ASP A 254 5.36 13.67 -8.47
N GLY A 255 6.51 14.25 -8.19
CA GLY A 255 6.85 15.62 -8.53
C GLY A 255 7.90 15.73 -9.64
N ALA A 256 8.00 14.73 -10.52
CA ALA A 256 9.05 14.65 -11.55
C ALA A 256 9.15 15.90 -12.46
N GLY A 257 8.08 16.69 -12.55
CA GLY A 257 8.08 17.96 -13.30
C GLY A 257 8.30 19.23 -12.48
N VAL A 258 8.43 19.13 -11.15
CA VAL A 258 8.53 20.31 -10.27
C VAL A 258 9.99 20.69 -10.07
N LEU A 259 10.36 21.80 -10.64
CA LEU A 259 11.69 22.41 -10.45
C LEU A 259 11.60 23.43 -9.30
N GLY A 260 12.15 23.10 -8.14
CA GLY A 260 12.36 24.06 -7.06
C GLY A 260 11.44 23.93 -5.86
N SER A 261 11.92 24.40 -4.73
CA SER A 261 11.54 23.99 -3.37
C SER A 261 10.56 24.93 -2.64
N ASN A 262 9.72 25.68 -3.32
CA ASN A 262 8.85 26.67 -2.69
C ASN A 262 7.44 26.13 -2.38
N GLY A 263 7.29 24.83 -2.16
CA GLY A 263 6.01 24.22 -1.87
C GLY A 263 6.04 23.33 -0.63
N ASN A 264 4.94 23.33 0.10
CA ASN A 264 4.72 22.47 1.26
C ASN A 264 3.62 21.46 0.96
N LEU A 265 3.90 20.20 1.23
CA LEU A 265 2.89 19.15 1.22
C LEU A 265 2.28 18.99 2.60
N SER A 266 0.97 18.89 2.68
CA SER A 266 0.25 18.51 3.88
C SER A 266 -0.65 17.32 3.61
N MET A 267 -0.84 16.51 4.65
CA MET A 267 -1.69 15.35 4.62
C MET A 267 -2.76 15.47 5.69
N GLU A 268 -3.99 15.17 5.31
CA GLU A 268 -5.12 15.08 6.20
C GLU A 268 -5.76 13.69 6.10
N VAL A 269 -6.14 13.12 7.24
CA VAL A 269 -6.87 11.84 7.31
C VAL A 269 -8.27 12.09 7.85
N LYS A 270 -9.27 11.54 7.18
CA LYS A 270 -10.68 11.71 7.56
C LYS A 270 -10.99 11.15 8.94
N ALA A 271 -11.83 11.87 9.70
CA ALA A 271 -12.32 11.41 10.99
C ALA A 271 -13.17 10.14 10.87
N GLY A 272 -13.05 9.22 11.83
CA GLY A 272 -13.83 7.99 11.85
C GLY A 272 -13.58 7.14 13.10
N ASP A 273 -14.04 5.91 13.06
CA ASP A 273 -14.16 5.04 14.23
C ASP A 273 -12.87 4.30 14.60
N TYR A 274 -11.94 4.14 13.66
CA TYR A 274 -10.66 3.48 13.94
C TYR A 274 -9.70 4.44 14.63
N LYS A 275 -9.64 4.41 15.95
CA LYS A 275 -8.73 5.25 16.74
C LYS A 275 -8.79 6.74 16.36
N GLY A 276 -9.99 7.23 15.98
CA GLY A 276 -10.23 8.61 15.60
C GLY A 276 -10.08 8.93 14.11
N VAL A 277 -9.74 7.96 13.27
CA VAL A 277 -9.62 8.11 11.80
C VAL A 277 -10.52 7.11 11.07
N LYS A 278 -10.91 7.42 9.84
CA LYS A 278 -11.67 6.50 8.99
C LYS A 278 -10.70 5.55 8.28
N ALA A 279 -10.67 4.31 8.76
CA ALA A 279 -9.80 3.28 8.22
C ALA A 279 -10.42 1.88 8.45
N PRO A 280 -11.33 1.39 7.57
CA PRO A 280 -11.85 0.03 7.62
C PRO A 280 -10.73 -1.01 7.46
N SER A 281 -10.96 -2.22 7.95
CA SER A 281 -10.03 -3.34 7.83
C SER A 281 -9.92 -3.83 6.38
N MET A 282 -8.75 -4.33 6.01
CA MET A 282 -8.50 -5.06 4.76
C MET A 282 -8.44 -6.58 4.99
N LEU A 283 -8.56 -7.02 6.23
CA LEU A 283 -8.38 -8.41 6.65
C LEU A 283 -9.70 -9.05 7.12
N GLU A 284 -10.82 -8.67 6.55
CA GLU A 284 -12.14 -9.23 6.86
C GLU A 284 -12.59 -10.26 5.82
#